data_7499778e35bf0af6068a5b5da43f9c5b
#
_entry.id   7499778e35bf0af6068a5b5da43f9c5b
#
_cell.length_a   1.000
_cell.length_b   1.000
_cell.length_c   1.000
_cell.angle_alpha   90.00
_cell.angle_beta   90.00
_cell.angle_gamma   90.00
#
_symmetry.space_group_name_H-M   'P 1'
#
loop_
_entity.id
_entity.type
_entity.pdbx_description
1 polymer ?
#
loop_
_entity_poly.entity_id
_entity_poly.type
_entity_poly.pdbx_seq_one_letter_code
_entity_poly.pdbx_strand_id
1 'polypeptide(L)'
;MFRQFAHRITDTIVLAVAALWALCGCHSKLDQHSDTPFRIIATDAGFDAPDKVPAGIRRILFENRGTKIHEAMLVKLPPGMTVAEYVAAVRNGSLFPACALDYSGPGLTSPGETLEVWSKLDPGEYIVICWNDGHARSIPPHPVTVEYSISDDRPPKEDVVVRLIDYRFELTGRLRKGVQVIRVETTGPSMHEMDIFRLHEGKTLTDVNRWRKDHGGGSAPVDAMGGILDNHDIKRIVWLRRNFTAGRYVLHCEMPLITNAQPIHQEITHADLGMIREIEIED
;
A
#
# COMPACT_ATOMS: atom_id res chain seq x y z
N MET A 1 29.77 -82.08 -24.14
CA MET A 1 29.41 -82.00 -22.75
C MET A 1 29.69 -80.55 -22.28
N PHE A 2 29.03 -79.59 -22.85
CA PHE A 2 29.12 -78.14 -22.48
C PHE A 2 27.89 -77.47 -23.05
N ARG A 3 26.77 -77.49 -22.39
CA ARG A 3 25.60 -76.64 -22.61
C ARG A 3 24.65 -76.87 -21.46
N GLN A 4 24.79 -76.04 -20.43
CA GLN A 4 23.73 -75.72 -19.43
C GLN A 4 24.32 -74.95 -18.25
N PHE A 5 24.74 -73.68 -18.49
CA PHE A 5 25.00 -72.79 -17.36
C PHE A 5 24.93 -71.28 -17.90
N ALA A 6 23.82 -70.91 -18.47
CA ALA A 6 23.64 -69.54 -18.90
C ALA A 6 22.17 -69.08 -18.89
N HIS A 7 21.40 -69.43 -17.89
CA HIS A 7 20.01 -68.93 -17.80
C HIS A 7 19.49 -68.74 -16.36
N ARG A 8 20.33 -68.27 -15.43
CA ARG A 8 19.83 -67.91 -14.09
C ARG A 8 20.45 -66.65 -13.47
N ILE A 9 21.05 -65.72 -14.24
CA ILE A 9 21.63 -64.47 -13.69
C ILE A 9 20.91 -63.21 -14.18
N THR A 10 19.98 -63.35 -15.13
CA THR A 10 19.28 -62.15 -15.69
C THR A 10 17.98 -61.76 -14.98
N ASP A 11 17.39 -62.65 -14.16
CA ASP A 11 16.07 -62.34 -13.57
C ASP A 11 16.14 -61.71 -12.18
N THR A 12 17.32 -61.63 -11.55
CA THR A 12 17.49 -61.04 -10.20
C THR A 12 17.91 -59.58 -10.20
N ILE A 13 18.36 -59.03 -11.34
CA ILE A 13 18.80 -57.62 -11.44
C ILE A 13 17.67 -56.70 -11.87
N VAL A 14 16.62 -57.21 -12.53
CA VAL A 14 15.50 -56.39 -12.99
C VAL A 14 14.52 -56.01 -11.86
N LEU A 15 14.46 -56.82 -10.79
CA LEU A 15 13.58 -56.54 -9.62
C LEU A 15 14.18 -55.57 -8.60
N ALA A 16 15.50 -55.34 -8.63
CA ALA A 16 16.15 -54.40 -7.70
C ALA A 16 16.16 -52.95 -8.16
N VAL A 17 15.94 -52.70 -9.45
CA VAL A 17 15.92 -51.32 -9.99
C VAL A 17 14.51 -50.69 -9.93
N ALA A 18 13.47 -51.52 -9.90
CA ALA A 18 12.09 -51.01 -9.76
C ALA A 18 11.71 -50.60 -8.34
N ALA A 19 12.46 -51.06 -7.31
CA ALA A 19 12.19 -50.76 -5.90
C ALA A 19 12.88 -49.50 -5.39
N LEU A 20 13.87 -48.93 -6.13
CA LEU A 20 14.56 -47.68 -5.75
C LEU A 20 13.91 -46.40 -6.32
N TRP A 21 12.94 -46.53 -7.21
CA TRP A 21 12.21 -45.37 -7.75
C TRP A 21 10.96 -44.99 -6.94
N ALA A 22 10.59 -45.79 -5.97
CA ALA A 22 9.41 -45.53 -5.13
C ALA A 22 9.69 -44.77 -3.83
N LEU A 23 10.96 -44.39 -3.54
CA LEU A 23 11.34 -43.68 -2.31
C LEU A 23 11.90 -42.28 -2.55
N CYS A 24 12.00 -41.84 -3.79
CA CYS A 24 12.28 -40.41 -4.11
C CYS A 24 11.01 -39.70 -4.57
N GLY A 25 9.91 -39.93 -3.87
CA GLY A 25 8.77 -39.03 -3.85
C GLY A 25 9.15 -37.81 -3.07
N CYS A 26 10.04 -36.93 -3.63
CA CYS A 26 10.02 -35.56 -3.31
C CYS A 26 8.60 -35.08 -3.62
N HIS A 27 7.74 -35.08 -2.62
CA HIS A 27 6.62 -34.19 -2.60
C HIS A 27 7.24 -32.79 -2.58
N SER A 28 7.56 -32.24 -3.77
CA SER A 28 7.47 -30.81 -3.93
C SER A 28 6.05 -30.50 -3.48
N LYS A 29 5.90 -30.02 -2.24
CA LYS A 29 4.80 -29.13 -1.93
C LYS A 29 4.90 -28.08 -3.02
N LEU A 30 4.05 -28.20 -4.03
CA LEU A 30 3.63 -27.04 -4.80
C LEU A 30 3.15 -26.08 -3.72
N ASP A 31 4.02 -25.13 -3.36
CA ASP A 31 3.61 -23.99 -2.59
C ASP A 31 2.43 -23.43 -3.38
N GLN A 32 1.23 -23.63 -2.83
CA GLN A 32 0.06 -22.96 -3.33
C GLN A 32 0.40 -21.49 -3.11
N HIS A 33 0.79 -20.81 -4.17
CA HIS A 33 0.89 -19.36 -4.17
C HIS A 33 -0.43 -18.86 -3.60
N SER A 34 -0.37 -18.36 -2.39
CA SER A 34 -1.53 -17.73 -1.77
C SER A 34 -1.76 -16.43 -2.52
N ASP A 35 -2.58 -16.49 -3.56
CA ASP A 35 -3.05 -15.31 -4.31
C ASP A 35 -3.98 -14.44 -3.44
N THR A 36 -3.93 -14.67 -2.13
CA THR A 36 -4.77 -13.99 -1.14
C THR A 36 -4.14 -12.64 -0.80
N PRO A 37 -4.80 -11.53 -1.15
CA PRO A 37 -4.31 -10.19 -0.82
C PRO A 37 -4.27 -9.98 0.69
N PHE A 38 -3.40 -9.09 1.15
CA PHE A 38 -3.50 -8.49 2.46
C PHE A 38 -4.72 -7.56 2.46
N ARG A 39 -5.86 -8.08 2.91
CA ARG A 39 -7.12 -7.35 2.92
C ARG A 39 -7.23 -6.52 4.17
N ILE A 40 -7.52 -5.23 4.01
CA ILE A 40 -7.76 -4.28 5.08
C ILE A 40 -9.15 -3.67 4.87
N ILE A 41 -10.04 -3.80 5.84
CA ILE A 41 -11.37 -3.20 5.82
C ILE A 41 -11.39 -2.09 6.86
N ALA A 42 -11.67 -0.86 6.43
CA ALA A 42 -11.90 0.26 7.33
C ALA A 42 -13.40 0.44 7.62
N THR A 43 -13.71 0.77 8.86
CA THR A 43 -15.02 1.25 9.31
C THR A 43 -14.82 2.48 10.16
N ASP A 44 -15.89 3.21 10.49
CA ASP A 44 -15.82 4.38 11.39
C ASP A 44 -15.42 4.00 12.84
N ALA A 45 -15.34 2.69 13.15
CA ALA A 45 -14.96 2.19 14.47
C ALA A 45 -13.53 1.58 14.53
N GLY A 46 -12.90 1.29 13.39
CA GLY A 46 -11.59 0.64 13.35
C GLY A 46 -11.34 -0.14 12.06
N PHE A 47 -10.34 -0.99 12.13
CA PHE A 47 -9.93 -1.83 11.01
C PHE A 47 -10.18 -3.31 11.30
N ASP A 48 -10.52 -4.05 10.24
CA ASP A 48 -10.50 -5.51 10.21
C ASP A 48 -9.44 -5.94 9.18
N ALA A 49 -8.42 -6.65 9.64
CA ALA A 49 -7.30 -7.11 8.83
C ALA A 49 -6.68 -8.38 9.46
N PRO A 50 -5.91 -9.17 8.70
CA PRO A 50 -5.15 -10.28 9.27
C PRO A 50 -4.11 -9.79 10.29
N ASP A 51 -3.98 -10.50 11.41
CA ASP A 51 -2.96 -10.21 12.43
C ASP A 51 -1.54 -10.53 11.94
N LYS A 52 -1.40 -11.35 10.89
CA LYS A 52 -0.12 -11.80 10.33
C LYS A 52 -0.13 -11.82 8.82
N VAL A 53 0.95 -11.33 8.22
CA VAL A 53 1.17 -11.36 6.78
C VAL A 53 2.64 -11.68 6.47
N PRO A 54 2.97 -12.33 5.34
CA PRO A 54 4.35 -12.52 4.93
C PRO A 54 5.01 -11.22 4.49
N ALA A 55 6.34 -11.12 4.67
CA ALA A 55 7.15 -10.02 4.17
C ALA A 55 7.30 -10.03 2.64
N GLY A 56 7.91 -9.01 2.09
CA GLY A 56 8.13 -8.84 0.66
C GLY A 56 7.11 -7.90 0.03
N ILE A 57 6.99 -7.94 -1.30
CA ILE A 57 5.93 -7.18 -1.97
C ILE A 57 4.59 -7.80 -1.61
N ARG A 58 3.67 -6.99 -1.09
CA ARG A 58 2.32 -7.41 -0.74
C ARG A 58 1.29 -6.69 -1.59
N ARG A 59 0.38 -7.48 -2.15
CA ARG A 59 -0.87 -6.98 -2.71
C ARG A 59 -1.82 -6.65 -1.56
N ILE A 60 -2.11 -5.38 -1.37
CA ILE A 60 -2.99 -4.86 -0.32
C ILE A 60 -4.32 -4.49 -0.97
N LEU A 61 -5.41 -5.09 -0.50
CA LEU A 61 -6.77 -4.75 -0.91
C LEU A 61 -7.43 -3.98 0.22
N PHE A 62 -7.63 -2.70 0.02
CA PHE A 62 -8.28 -1.81 0.97
C PHE A 62 -9.74 -1.58 0.60
N GLU A 63 -10.64 -1.76 1.56
CA GLU A 63 -12.08 -1.52 1.40
C GLU A 63 -12.55 -0.53 2.46
N ASN A 64 -13.10 0.60 2.04
CA ASN A 64 -13.76 1.51 2.97
C ASN A 64 -15.25 1.15 3.09
N ARG A 65 -15.61 0.51 4.21
CA ARG A 65 -16.99 0.17 4.59
C ARG A 65 -17.58 1.11 5.63
N GLY A 66 -16.87 2.18 5.97
CA GLY A 66 -17.35 3.26 6.82
C GLY A 66 -18.29 4.22 6.09
N THR A 67 -18.73 5.24 6.80
CA THR A 67 -19.53 6.36 6.26
C THR A 67 -18.70 7.60 6.00
N LYS A 68 -17.42 7.59 6.44
CA LYS A 68 -16.44 8.65 6.26
C LYS A 68 -15.33 8.22 5.30
N ILE A 69 -14.52 9.17 4.86
CA ILE A 69 -13.29 8.88 4.12
C ILE A 69 -12.28 8.26 5.08
N HIS A 70 -11.68 7.15 4.67
CA HIS A 70 -10.63 6.45 5.41
C HIS A 70 -9.41 6.20 4.51
N GLU A 71 -8.29 5.98 5.15
CA GLU A 71 -7.02 5.54 4.59
C GLU A 71 -6.44 4.43 5.48
N ALA A 72 -5.41 3.74 5.03
CA ALA A 72 -4.76 2.68 5.81
C ALA A 72 -3.24 2.84 5.76
N MET A 73 -2.70 3.72 6.61
CA MET A 73 -1.26 3.85 6.80
C MET A 73 -0.72 2.63 7.54
N LEU A 74 0.30 2.00 6.97
CA LEU A 74 1.08 0.94 7.61
C LEU A 74 2.27 1.58 8.32
N VAL A 75 2.28 1.56 9.63
CA VAL A 75 3.37 2.10 10.45
C VAL A 75 4.14 0.96 11.08
N LYS A 76 5.43 0.86 10.80
CA LYS A 76 6.32 -0.11 11.45
C LYS A 76 6.77 0.43 12.80
N LEU A 77 6.48 -0.33 13.85
CA LEU A 77 6.92 0.00 15.20
C LEU A 77 8.41 -0.37 15.40
N PRO A 78 9.19 0.46 16.07
CA PRO A 78 10.55 0.10 16.45
C PRO A 78 10.54 -1.04 17.48
N PRO A 79 11.63 -1.82 17.57
CA PRO A 79 11.71 -2.89 18.56
C PRO A 79 11.45 -2.39 19.97
N GLY A 80 10.50 -3.03 20.67
CA GLY A 80 10.13 -2.73 22.04
C GLY A 80 9.03 -1.66 22.20
N MET A 81 8.65 -0.94 21.16
CA MET A 81 7.50 -0.01 21.22
C MET A 81 6.20 -0.80 21.16
N THR A 82 5.32 -0.54 22.10
CA THR A 82 3.96 -1.09 22.10
C THR A 82 2.99 -0.19 21.32
N VAL A 83 1.89 -0.77 20.85
CA VAL A 83 0.78 -0.01 20.24
C VAL A 83 0.26 1.08 21.20
N ALA A 84 0.19 0.79 22.49
CA ALA A 84 -0.29 1.74 23.49
C ALA A 84 0.63 2.96 23.62
N GLU A 85 1.95 2.77 23.58
CA GLU A 85 2.93 3.86 23.62
C GLU A 85 2.84 4.72 22.35
N TYR A 86 2.71 4.09 21.17
CA TYR A 86 2.50 4.82 19.92
C TYR A 86 1.24 5.69 19.99
N VAL A 87 0.10 5.10 20.36
CA VAL A 87 -1.19 5.81 20.48
C VAL A 87 -1.10 6.95 21.51
N ALA A 88 -0.42 6.72 22.63
CA ALA A 88 -0.23 7.77 23.63
C ALA A 88 0.57 8.95 23.06
N ALA A 89 1.63 8.70 22.31
CA ALA A 89 2.43 9.74 21.65
C ALA A 89 1.59 10.54 20.64
N VAL A 90 0.80 9.85 19.80
CA VAL A 90 -0.11 10.50 18.83
C VAL A 90 -1.15 11.37 19.53
N ARG A 91 -1.77 10.87 20.59
CA ARG A 91 -2.76 11.62 21.40
C ARG A 91 -2.13 12.84 22.07
N ASN A 92 -0.84 12.76 22.41
CA ASN A 92 -0.09 13.89 22.96
C ASN A 92 0.44 14.87 21.90
N GLY A 93 0.03 14.70 20.64
CA GLY A 93 0.33 15.63 19.56
C GLY A 93 1.53 15.29 18.69
N SER A 94 2.19 14.13 18.89
CA SER A 94 3.22 13.67 17.97
C SER A 94 2.57 13.23 16.65
N LEU A 95 3.04 13.81 15.54
CA LEU A 95 2.70 13.32 14.19
C LEU A 95 3.56 12.11 13.82
N PHE A 96 4.80 12.08 14.29
CA PHE A 96 5.77 11.02 14.04
C PHE A 96 6.35 10.56 15.38
N PRO A 97 5.72 9.60 16.08
CA PRO A 97 6.29 9.02 17.28
C PRO A 97 7.70 8.48 17.02
N ALA A 98 8.62 8.78 17.92
CA ALA A 98 10.05 8.54 17.76
C ALA A 98 10.38 7.15 17.23
N CYS A 99 11.10 7.08 16.11
CA CYS A 99 11.56 5.86 15.44
C CYS A 99 10.46 4.95 14.85
N ALA A 100 9.19 5.32 14.86
CA ALA A 100 8.19 4.66 14.06
C ALA A 100 8.35 5.06 12.59
N LEU A 101 8.21 4.11 11.69
CA LEU A 101 8.43 4.32 10.25
C LEU A 101 7.13 4.14 9.50
N ASP A 102 6.68 5.17 8.81
CA ASP A 102 5.57 5.06 7.87
C ASP A 102 6.02 4.29 6.63
N TYR A 103 5.32 3.21 6.33
CA TYR A 103 5.66 2.27 5.24
C TYR A 103 4.77 2.42 4.03
N SER A 104 4.09 3.57 3.91
CA SER A 104 3.07 3.78 2.90
C SER A 104 1.82 2.91 3.15
N GLY A 105 0.85 3.06 2.32
CA GLY A 105 -0.40 2.30 2.37
C GLY A 105 -1.43 2.89 1.42
N PRO A 106 -2.62 2.29 1.37
CA PRO A 106 -3.75 2.84 0.64
C PRO A 106 -4.17 4.22 1.15
N GLY A 107 -4.17 5.21 0.25
CA GLY A 107 -4.54 6.59 0.56
C GLY A 107 -6.04 6.83 0.69
N LEU A 108 -6.43 8.10 0.80
CA LEU A 108 -7.79 8.54 1.06
C LEU A 108 -8.82 7.92 0.10
N THR A 109 -9.75 7.17 0.64
CA THR A 109 -10.73 6.38 -0.11
C THR A 109 -12.13 6.69 0.40
N SER A 110 -13.03 7.08 -0.50
CA SER A 110 -14.43 7.40 -0.18
C SER A 110 -15.22 6.19 0.33
N PRO A 111 -16.32 6.38 1.05
CA PRO A 111 -17.23 5.32 1.48
C PRO A 111 -17.67 4.42 0.32
N GLY A 112 -17.63 3.10 0.54
CA GLY A 112 -18.03 2.09 -0.44
C GLY A 112 -16.99 1.79 -1.52
N GLU A 113 -15.89 2.54 -1.58
CA GLU A 113 -14.83 2.35 -2.56
C GLU A 113 -13.78 1.34 -2.11
N THR A 114 -13.08 0.79 -3.08
CA THR A 114 -11.95 -0.14 -2.90
C THR A 114 -10.71 0.37 -3.60
N LEU A 115 -9.54 0.11 -3.02
CA LEU A 115 -8.25 0.44 -3.60
C LEU A 115 -7.32 -0.76 -3.54
N GLU A 116 -6.57 -1.00 -4.59
CA GLU A 116 -5.59 -2.07 -4.66
C GLU A 116 -4.19 -1.47 -4.82
N VAL A 117 -3.29 -1.84 -3.88
CA VAL A 117 -1.93 -1.29 -3.79
C VAL A 117 -0.94 -2.44 -3.64
N TRP A 118 0.25 -2.32 -4.24
CA TRP A 118 1.38 -3.21 -3.99
C TRP A 118 2.50 -2.40 -3.34
N SER A 119 2.87 -2.80 -2.13
CA SER A 119 3.96 -2.20 -1.37
C SER A 119 4.85 -3.28 -0.78
N LYS A 120 6.14 -2.98 -0.66
CA LYS A 120 7.08 -3.86 0.03
C LYS A 120 6.95 -3.68 1.54
N LEU A 121 6.77 -4.77 2.26
CA LEU A 121 6.77 -4.82 3.73
C LEU A 121 8.00 -5.60 4.20
N ASP A 122 8.81 -5.00 5.07
CA ASP A 122 9.92 -5.68 5.73
C ASP A 122 9.42 -6.34 7.03
N PRO A 123 10.02 -7.47 7.47
CA PRO A 123 9.59 -8.13 8.69
C PRO A 123 9.57 -7.21 9.91
N GLY A 124 8.59 -7.38 10.80
CA GLY A 124 8.47 -6.60 12.03
C GLY A 124 7.03 -6.41 12.49
N GLU A 125 6.86 -5.67 13.56
CA GLU A 125 5.57 -5.30 14.11
C GLU A 125 5.07 -4.01 13.47
N TYR A 126 3.81 -4.03 13.04
CA TYR A 126 3.15 -2.92 12.38
C TYR A 126 1.82 -2.62 13.03
N ILE A 127 1.33 -1.42 12.74
CA ILE A 127 -0.07 -1.05 12.95
C ILE A 127 -0.66 -0.49 11.65
N VAL A 128 -1.95 -0.72 11.46
CA VAL A 128 -2.77 -0.01 10.47
C VAL A 128 -3.45 1.14 11.19
N ILE A 129 -3.27 2.36 10.70
CA ILE A 129 -3.84 3.58 11.29
C ILE A 129 -4.41 4.49 10.20
N CYS A 130 -5.40 5.31 10.55
CA CYS A 130 -5.96 6.36 9.70
C CYS A 130 -5.64 7.72 10.30
N TRP A 131 -4.99 8.60 9.55
CA TRP A 131 -4.71 9.97 9.99
C TRP A 131 -5.83 10.95 9.63
N ASN A 132 -6.67 10.59 8.67
CA ASN A 132 -7.73 11.47 8.18
C ASN A 132 -8.67 11.93 9.30
N ASP A 133 -9.05 13.19 9.30
CA ASP A 133 -10.06 13.79 10.22
C ASP A 133 -9.82 13.48 11.71
N GLY A 134 -8.55 13.37 12.13
CA GLY A 134 -8.17 13.07 13.52
C GLY A 134 -8.47 11.63 13.96
N HIS A 135 -8.75 10.72 13.04
CA HIS A 135 -9.03 9.32 13.32
C HIS A 135 -7.89 8.63 14.09
N ALA A 136 -6.64 8.99 13.83
CA ALA A 136 -5.47 8.46 14.54
C ALA A 136 -5.54 8.65 16.08
N ARG A 137 -6.32 9.62 16.56
CA ARG A 137 -6.53 9.88 17.99
C ARG A 137 -7.78 9.21 18.56
N SER A 138 -8.73 8.85 17.71
CA SER A 138 -10.07 8.37 18.11
C SER A 138 -10.33 6.92 17.71
N ILE A 139 -9.80 6.45 16.59
CA ILE A 139 -9.98 5.09 16.10
C ILE A 139 -8.80 4.22 16.55
N PRO A 140 -9.03 3.06 17.17
CA PRO A 140 -7.96 2.15 17.54
C PRO A 140 -7.20 1.66 16.30
N PRO A 141 -5.85 1.69 16.30
CA PRO A 141 -5.07 1.05 15.24
C PRO A 141 -5.19 -0.47 15.33
N HIS A 142 -5.04 -1.14 14.18
CA HIS A 142 -5.01 -2.61 14.10
C HIS A 142 -3.56 -3.11 14.06
N PRO A 143 -3.12 -3.96 15.01
CA PRO A 143 -1.76 -4.51 14.99
C PRO A 143 -1.62 -5.60 13.92
N VAL A 144 -0.46 -5.62 13.25
CA VAL A 144 -0.13 -6.62 12.23
C VAL A 144 1.33 -7.04 12.38
N THR A 145 1.59 -8.33 12.48
CA THR A 145 2.95 -8.87 12.41
C THR A 145 3.31 -9.22 10.97
N VAL A 146 4.35 -8.60 10.44
CA VAL A 146 4.94 -9.00 9.16
C VAL A 146 6.00 -10.06 9.43
N GLU A 147 5.73 -11.30 9.01
CA GLU A 147 6.57 -12.47 9.28
C GLU A 147 7.76 -12.56 8.32
N TYR A 148 8.79 -13.32 8.71
CA TYR A 148 9.99 -13.55 7.87
C TYR A 148 9.74 -14.41 6.62
N SER A 149 8.58 -15.06 6.51
CA SER A 149 8.16 -15.72 5.26
C SER A 149 8.03 -14.68 4.14
N ILE A 150 8.44 -15.04 2.93
CA ILE A 150 8.46 -14.10 1.80
C ILE A 150 7.22 -14.33 0.94
N SER A 151 6.53 -13.24 0.62
CA SER A 151 5.43 -13.23 -0.33
C SER A 151 5.94 -13.42 -1.77
N ASP A 152 5.17 -14.13 -2.56
CA ASP A 152 5.37 -14.26 -4.01
C ASP A 152 4.57 -13.24 -4.83
N ASP A 153 3.88 -12.30 -4.18
CA ASP A 153 3.12 -11.26 -4.88
C ASP A 153 4.02 -10.50 -5.85
N ARG A 154 3.48 -10.17 -7.00
CA ARG A 154 4.15 -9.35 -8.02
C ARG A 154 3.24 -8.19 -8.40
N PRO A 155 3.78 -6.97 -8.47
CA PRO A 155 3.01 -5.86 -9.01
C PRO A 155 2.72 -6.12 -10.50
N PRO A 156 1.56 -5.72 -10.99
CA PRO A 156 1.28 -5.75 -12.42
C PRO A 156 2.18 -4.75 -13.17
N LYS A 157 2.27 -4.92 -14.50
CA LYS A 157 2.97 -3.94 -15.32
C LYS A 157 2.24 -2.61 -15.23
N GLU A 158 3.00 -1.55 -15.03
CA GLU A 158 2.52 -0.18 -14.99
C GLU A 158 2.10 0.36 -16.37
N ASP A 159 1.06 1.17 -16.39
CA ASP A 159 0.61 1.96 -17.54
C ASP A 159 1.20 3.38 -17.48
N VAL A 160 1.36 3.91 -16.26
CA VAL A 160 1.86 5.27 -15.98
C VAL A 160 2.83 5.22 -14.81
N VAL A 161 3.89 6.02 -14.91
CA VAL A 161 4.80 6.29 -13.79
C VAL A 161 4.58 7.69 -13.27
N VAL A 162 4.39 7.83 -11.97
CA VAL A 162 4.34 9.14 -11.28
C VAL A 162 5.53 9.25 -10.35
N ARG A 163 6.35 10.26 -10.55
CA ARG A 163 7.44 10.60 -9.64
C ARG A 163 7.02 11.73 -8.73
N LEU A 164 7.20 11.52 -7.44
CA LEU A 164 7.00 12.50 -6.38
C LEU A 164 8.35 13.18 -6.14
N ILE A 165 8.45 14.44 -6.51
CA ILE A 165 9.65 15.26 -6.38
C ILE A 165 9.23 16.54 -5.67
N ASP A 166 10.05 17.08 -4.78
CA ASP A 166 9.76 18.32 -4.06
C ASP A 166 9.40 19.49 -5.01
N TYR A 167 8.31 19.93 -4.98
CA TYR A 167 6.94 19.90 -4.60
C TYR A 167 6.09 19.75 -5.86
N ARG A 168 6.26 18.67 -6.61
CA ARG A 168 5.57 18.44 -7.88
C ARG A 168 5.38 16.97 -8.19
N PHE A 169 4.41 16.70 -9.02
CA PHE A 169 4.18 15.38 -9.64
C PHE A 169 4.71 15.39 -11.08
N GLU A 170 5.63 14.48 -11.40
CA GLU A 170 6.09 14.22 -12.76
C GLU A 170 5.49 12.91 -13.29
N LEU A 171 4.72 13.00 -14.40
CA LEU A 171 4.10 11.86 -15.02
C LEU A 171 4.87 11.44 -16.27
N THR A 172 5.16 10.14 -16.37
CA THR A 172 5.60 9.49 -17.59
C THR A 172 4.48 8.57 -18.08
N GLY A 173 3.95 8.85 -19.24
CA GLY A 173 2.71 8.28 -19.75
C GLY A 173 1.52 9.22 -19.51
N ARG A 174 0.32 8.73 -19.83
CA ARG A 174 -0.94 9.48 -19.68
C ARG A 174 -2.00 8.59 -19.06
N LEU A 175 -2.66 9.08 -18.04
CA LEU A 175 -3.85 8.43 -17.48
C LEU A 175 -4.98 8.42 -18.51
N ARG A 176 -5.69 7.31 -18.59
CA ARG A 176 -6.77 7.05 -19.53
C ARG A 176 -7.97 6.44 -18.81
N LYS A 177 -9.13 6.49 -19.43
CA LYS A 177 -10.33 5.78 -19.01
C LYS A 177 -10.09 4.27 -18.95
N GLY A 178 -10.66 3.62 -17.95
CA GLY A 178 -10.50 2.19 -17.67
C GLY A 178 -9.56 1.89 -16.53
N VAL A 179 -9.26 0.62 -16.36
CA VAL A 179 -8.34 0.16 -15.31
C VAL A 179 -6.91 0.51 -15.69
N GLN A 180 -6.24 1.23 -14.81
CA GLN A 180 -4.85 1.64 -14.98
C GLN A 180 -4.03 1.23 -13.77
N VAL A 181 -2.79 0.86 -14.00
CA VAL A 181 -1.78 0.62 -12.99
C VAL A 181 -0.81 1.79 -12.98
N ILE A 182 -0.72 2.46 -11.85
CA ILE A 182 0.20 3.57 -11.63
C ILE A 182 1.35 3.09 -10.75
N ARG A 183 2.56 3.25 -11.23
CA ARG A 183 3.77 3.08 -10.42
C ARG A 183 4.17 4.43 -9.86
N VAL A 184 4.28 4.52 -8.54
CA VAL A 184 4.64 5.74 -7.83
C VAL A 184 6.04 5.60 -7.26
N GLU A 185 6.89 6.57 -7.51
CA GLU A 185 8.28 6.64 -7.06
C GLU A 185 8.51 7.94 -6.31
N THR A 186 8.89 7.88 -5.04
CA THR A 186 9.37 9.06 -4.31
C THR A 186 10.86 9.24 -4.60
N THR A 187 11.25 10.36 -5.19
CA THR A 187 12.62 10.62 -5.64
C THR A 187 13.23 11.91 -5.08
N GLY A 188 12.44 12.71 -4.38
CA GLY A 188 12.90 13.89 -3.65
C GLY A 188 13.50 13.55 -2.29
N PRO A 189 14.14 14.51 -1.59
CA PRO A 189 14.62 14.32 -0.23
C PRO A 189 13.50 14.33 0.81
N SER A 190 12.30 14.82 0.47
CA SER A 190 11.16 14.88 1.37
C SER A 190 10.25 13.68 1.23
N MET A 191 9.52 13.36 2.29
CA MET A 191 8.42 12.42 2.25
C MET A 191 7.25 13.01 1.49
N HIS A 192 6.57 12.20 0.71
CA HIS A 192 5.42 12.63 -0.09
C HIS A 192 4.33 11.55 -0.09
N GLU A 193 3.11 12.01 -0.18
CA GLU A 193 1.94 11.20 -0.51
C GLU A 193 1.38 11.60 -1.87
N MET A 194 0.51 10.78 -2.41
CA MET A 194 -0.23 11.09 -3.62
C MET A 194 -1.67 10.66 -3.44
N ASP A 195 -2.53 11.59 -3.09
CA ASP A 195 -3.95 11.38 -3.16
C ASP A 195 -4.48 11.66 -4.56
N ILE A 196 -5.48 10.90 -4.96
CA ILE A 196 -6.20 11.06 -6.22
C ILE A 196 -7.63 11.48 -5.88
N PHE A 197 -7.99 12.67 -6.27
CA PHE A 197 -9.36 13.19 -6.13
C PHE A 197 -10.03 13.30 -7.49
N ARG A 198 -11.30 12.92 -7.59
CA ARG A 198 -12.16 13.20 -8.73
C ARG A 198 -12.96 14.46 -8.45
N LEU A 199 -12.83 15.47 -9.29
CA LEU A 199 -13.61 16.70 -9.17
C LEU A 199 -15.09 16.43 -9.45
N HIS A 200 -15.97 16.96 -8.62
CA HIS A 200 -17.39 16.99 -8.89
C HIS A 200 -17.67 17.91 -10.09
N GLU A 201 -18.78 17.68 -10.77
CA GLU A 201 -19.19 18.48 -11.92
C GLU A 201 -19.26 19.97 -11.55
N GLY A 202 -18.70 20.82 -12.41
CA GLY A 202 -18.63 22.26 -12.22
C GLY A 202 -17.65 22.76 -11.16
N LYS A 203 -16.96 21.84 -10.43
CA LYS A 203 -15.93 22.20 -9.46
C LYS A 203 -14.56 22.37 -10.12
N THR A 204 -13.70 23.13 -9.46
CA THR A 204 -12.39 23.54 -9.97
C THR A 204 -11.30 23.29 -8.92
N LEU A 205 -10.04 23.34 -9.35
CA LEU A 205 -8.90 23.32 -8.43
C LEU A 205 -8.96 24.45 -7.38
N THR A 206 -9.55 25.59 -7.74
CA THR A 206 -9.78 26.71 -6.80
C THR A 206 -10.74 26.30 -5.68
N ASP A 207 -11.79 25.53 -6.01
CA ASP A 207 -12.73 25.03 -5.00
C ASP A 207 -12.06 24.02 -4.07
N VAL A 208 -11.20 23.14 -4.60
CA VAL A 208 -10.40 22.21 -3.80
C VAL A 208 -9.47 22.97 -2.86
N ASN A 209 -8.72 23.96 -3.37
CA ASN A 209 -7.81 24.75 -2.56
C ASN A 209 -8.54 25.54 -1.45
N ARG A 210 -9.74 26.04 -1.74
CA ARG A 210 -10.56 26.72 -0.73
C ARG A 210 -11.02 25.74 0.35
N TRP A 211 -11.62 24.61 -0.06
CA TRP A 211 -12.11 23.60 0.85
C TRP A 211 -11.01 23.05 1.75
N ARG A 212 -9.84 22.76 1.18
CA ARG A 212 -8.66 22.30 1.90
C ARG A 212 -8.22 23.31 2.97
N LYS A 213 -8.12 24.61 2.61
CA LYS A 213 -7.72 25.68 3.54
C LYS A 213 -8.74 25.96 4.65
N ASP A 214 -9.99 25.66 4.39
CA ASP A 214 -11.07 25.69 5.39
C ASP A 214 -11.11 24.39 6.25
N HIS A 215 -10.03 23.59 6.22
CA HIS A 215 -9.91 22.31 6.94
C HIS A 215 -11.09 21.36 6.70
N GLY A 216 -11.57 21.32 5.47
CA GLY A 216 -12.68 20.46 5.08
C GLY A 216 -14.07 20.97 5.48
N GLY A 217 -14.19 22.24 5.84
CA GLY A 217 -15.48 22.86 6.13
C GLY A 217 -16.43 22.81 4.93
N GLY A 218 -17.67 22.40 5.12
CA GLY A 218 -18.67 22.23 4.07
C GLY A 218 -18.55 20.93 3.28
N SER A 219 -19.29 20.85 2.17
CA SER A 219 -19.25 19.69 1.28
C SER A 219 -17.96 19.62 0.50
N ALA A 220 -17.28 18.49 0.48
CA ALA A 220 -16.11 18.27 -0.34
C ALA A 220 -16.44 18.51 -1.82
N PRO A 221 -15.59 19.23 -2.58
CA PRO A 221 -15.77 19.41 -4.02
C PRO A 221 -15.29 18.22 -4.85
N VAL A 222 -14.90 17.14 -4.19
CA VAL A 222 -14.22 15.97 -4.76
C VAL A 222 -14.70 14.68 -4.12
N ASP A 223 -14.54 13.58 -4.85
CA ASP A 223 -14.52 12.22 -4.31
C ASP A 223 -13.05 11.77 -4.12
N ALA A 224 -12.75 11.20 -2.97
CA ALA A 224 -11.45 10.59 -2.71
C ALA A 224 -11.37 9.21 -3.37
N MET A 225 -10.47 9.10 -4.34
CA MET A 225 -10.32 7.93 -5.21
C MET A 225 -9.22 6.99 -4.75
N GLY A 226 -8.62 7.23 -3.58
CA GLY A 226 -7.44 6.54 -3.12
C GLY A 226 -6.16 7.26 -3.50
N GLY A 227 -5.05 6.55 -3.38
CA GLY A 227 -3.72 7.07 -3.63
C GLY A 227 -2.71 6.21 -2.89
N ILE A 228 -1.56 6.78 -2.63
CA ILE A 228 -0.55 6.18 -1.75
C ILE A 228 -0.17 7.17 -0.66
N LEU A 229 -0.04 6.65 0.54
CA LEU A 229 0.37 7.43 1.67
C LEU A 229 1.89 7.61 1.70
N ASP A 230 2.30 8.50 2.53
CA ASP A 230 3.64 8.87 2.88
C ASP A 230 4.56 7.66 3.16
N ASN A 231 5.84 7.88 2.95
CA ASN A 231 6.85 6.85 3.03
C ASN A 231 8.21 7.43 3.47
N HIS A 232 8.70 7.01 4.62
CA HIS A 232 10.02 7.38 5.13
C HIS A 232 11.20 6.90 4.27
N ASP A 233 10.99 5.89 3.45
CA ASP A 233 11.99 5.40 2.50
C ASP A 233 11.77 6.03 1.12
N ILE A 234 12.45 7.13 0.84
CA ILE A 234 12.40 7.87 -0.44
C ILE A 234 12.79 7.04 -1.67
N LYS A 235 13.28 5.81 -1.49
CA LYS A 235 13.57 4.88 -2.60
C LYS A 235 12.48 3.83 -2.80
N ARG A 236 11.44 3.87 -2.00
CA ARG A 236 10.35 2.90 -2.09
C ARG A 236 9.50 3.16 -3.32
N ILE A 237 9.13 2.07 -3.96
CA ILE A 237 8.22 2.08 -5.09
C ILE A 237 6.92 1.40 -4.66
N VAL A 238 5.81 2.03 -5.00
CA VAL A 238 4.46 1.53 -4.72
C VAL A 238 3.69 1.51 -6.04
N TRP A 239 2.88 0.48 -6.24
CA TRP A 239 1.95 0.43 -7.36
C TRP A 239 0.54 0.52 -6.84
N LEU A 240 -0.32 1.22 -7.56
CA LEU A 240 -1.75 1.21 -7.30
C LEU A 240 -2.52 0.90 -8.58
N ARG A 241 -3.64 0.20 -8.43
CA ARG A 241 -4.58 -0.08 -9.51
C ARG A 241 -5.86 0.69 -9.26
N ARG A 242 -6.30 1.46 -10.24
CA ARG A 242 -7.54 2.21 -10.17
C ARG A 242 -8.28 2.16 -11.50
N ASN A 243 -9.61 2.13 -11.43
CA ASN A 243 -10.48 2.30 -12.59
C ASN A 243 -10.86 3.78 -12.71
N PHE A 244 -10.48 4.39 -13.81
CA PHE A 244 -10.79 5.79 -14.10
C PHE A 244 -11.96 5.90 -15.09
N THR A 245 -12.81 6.88 -14.86
CA THR A 245 -13.81 7.34 -15.83
C THR A 245 -13.36 8.64 -16.47
N ALA A 246 -13.98 9.05 -17.57
CA ALA A 246 -13.74 10.39 -18.08
C ALA A 246 -14.11 11.45 -17.05
N GLY A 247 -13.34 12.54 -17.00
CA GLY A 247 -13.51 13.60 -16.03
C GLY A 247 -12.21 14.26 -15.60
N ARG A 248 -12.33 15.18 -14.65
CA ARG A 248 -11.19 15.93 -14.11
C ARG A 248 -10.79 15.35 -12.77
N TYR A 249 -9.49 15.20 -12.59
CA TYR A 249 -8.87 14.65 -11.38
C TYR A 249 -7.82 15.59 -10.84
N VAL A 250 -7.52 15.47 -9.57
CA VAL A 250 -6.44 16.21 -8.89
C VAL A 250 -5.54 15.21 -8.21
N LEU A 251 -4.23 15.27 -8.51
CA LEU A 251 -3.19 14.68 -7.67
C LEU A 251 -2.80 15.70 -6.61
N HIS A 252 -2.63 15.25 -5.39
CA HIS A 252 -2.51 16.13 -4.24
C HIS A 252 -1.58 15.52 -3.18
N CYS A 253 -0.79 16.36 -2.49
CA CYS A 253 0.04 15.97 -1.36
C CYS A 253 -0.21 16.93 -0.21
N GLU A 254 -0.89 16.49 0.85
CA GLU A 254 -1.17 17.29 2.05
C GLU A 254 -0.12 17.11 3.14
N MET A 255 0.99 16.42 2.83
CA MET A 255 2.10 16.30 3.78
C MET A 255 2.52 17.65 4.32
N PRO A 256 2.61 17.83 5.64
CA PRO A 256 3.11 19.08 6.22
C PRO A 256 4.60 19.24 5.90
N LEU A 257 5.05 20.49 5.82
CA LEU A 257 6.47 20.80 5.69
C LEU A 257 7.21 20.33 6.95
N ILE A 258 8.10 19.33 6.79
CA ILE A 258 8.83 18.73 7.89
C ILE A 258 10.29 19.12 7.78
N THR A 259 10.88 19.61 8.89
CA THR A 259 12.33 19.73 9.02
C THR A 259 12.79 19.08 10.31
N ASN A 260 13.90 18.34 10.26
CA ASN A 260 14.49 17.65 11.41
C ASN A 260 13.50 16.71 12.13
N ALA A 261 12.69 15.97 11.37
CA ALA A 261 11.66 15.06 11.85
C ALA A 261 10.57 15.70 12.76
N GLN A 262 10.48 17.02 12.75
CA GLN A 262 9.40 17.76 13.40
C GLN A 262 8.72 18.66 12.37
N PRO A 263 7.38 18.74 12.32
CA PRO A 263 6.70 19.69 11.47
C PRO A 263 7.07 21.11 11.92
N ILE A 264 7.68 21.88 11.03
CA ILE A 264 8.06 23.28 11.35
C ILE A 264 6.83 24.17 11.35
N HIS A 265 5.96 23.93 10.37
CA HIS A 265 4.73 24.66 10.19
C HIS A 265 3.64 23.66 9.79
N GLN A 266 2.81 23.26 10.75
CA GLN A 266 1.64 22.40 10.49
C GLN A 266 0.63 23.05 9.53
N GLU A 267 0.77 24.36 9.29
CA GLU A 267 -0.12 25.16 8.45
C GLU A 267 0.31 25.19 6.98
N ILE A 268 1.57 24.86 6.67
CA ILE A 268 2.08 24.82 5.29
C ILE A 268 2.26 23.38 4.87
N THR A 269 1.57 23.00 3.81
CA THR A 269 1.66 21.65 3.24
C THR A 269 2.39 21.68 1.90
N HIS A 270 2.76 20.51 1.39
CA HIS A 270 3.38 20.39 0.07
C HIS A 270 2.45 20.90 -1.04
N ALA A 271 1.13 20.77 -0.89
CA ALA A 271 0.17 21.35 -1.82
C ALA A 271 0.24 22.90 -1.85
N ASP A 272 0.52 23.55 -0.72
CA ASP A 272 0.72 25.00 -0.68
C ASP A 272 2.01 25.45 -1.39
N LEU A 273 2.98 24.55 -1.48
CA LEU A 273 4.23 24.74 -2.21
C LEU A 273 4.13 24.37 -3.69
N GLY A 274 2.94 23.94 -4.16
CA GLY A 274 2.68 23.61 -5.55
C GLY A 274 2.51 22.13 -5.85
N MET A 275 2.59 21.24 -4.85
CA MET A 275 2.39 19.80 -5.06
C MET A 275 0.91 19.43 -5.16
N ILE A 276 0.26 20.06 -6.11
CA ILE A 276 -1.12 19.81 -6.51
C ILE A 276 -1.20 19.92 -8.04
N ARG A 277 -1.84 18.95 -8.69
CA ARG A 277 -1.89 18.89 -10.16
C ARG A 277 -3.22 18.39 -10.66
N GLU A 278 -3.86 19.18 -11.52
CA GLU A 278 -5.06 18.76 -12.23
C GLU A 278 -4.71 17.90 -13.45
N ILE A 279 -5.52 16.88 -13.69
CA ILE A 279 -5.41 15.96 -14.83
C ILE A 279 -6.79 15.78 -15.43
N GLU A 280 -6.89 15.85 -16.75
CA GLU A 280 -8.11 15.53 -17.48
C GLU A 280 -7.98 14.15 -18.13
N ILE A 281 -9.00 13.31 -17.95
CA ILE A 281 -9.15 12.01 -18.57
C ILE A 281 -10.31 12.10 -19.56
N GLU A 282 -9.96 11.99 -20.83
CA GLU A 282 -10.91 12.03 -21.94
C GLU A 282 -11.64 10.68 -22.11
N ASP A 283 -12.77 10.68 -22.85
CA ASP A 283 -13.54 9.49 -23.22
C ASP A 283 -12.79 8.52 -24.14
#